data_0f658b7af33d4b8e32e854fef2d7d23d
#
_entry.id   0f658b7af33d4b8e32e854fef2d7d23d
#
_cell.length_a   1.000
_cell.length_b   1.000
_cell.length_c   1.000
_cell.angle_alpha   90.00
_cell.angle_beta   90.00
_cell.angle_gamma   90.00
#
_symmetry.space_group_name_H-M   'P 1'
#
loop_
_entity.id
_entity.type
_entity.pdbx_description
1 polymer ?
#
loop_
_entity_poly.entity_id
_entity_poly.type
_entity_poly.pdbx_seq_one_letter_code
_entity_poly.pdbx_strand_id
1 'polypeptide(L)'
;IWTKERMEEKKGATGAPAKKKKSGALLPGGVCCGIALCAASLLQQFGIRYTSVGKAGFLTTLYIVIVPLLGIFVRRIPGVKVWCSVVVALIGMYLLCISGSVRIGLGDGLVIGCAFVFSIHILVVDHFAEQVDGVKLSCLQFLTSGVICLVLAFLTEHPSWDALFAGIVPVLYAGVLSSGVGYTLQVVGQKKVEPTAASLLLSMESVFSVLA
;
A
#
# COMPACT_ATOMS: atom_id res chain seq x y z
N ILE A 1 12.46 24.98 -10.29
CA ILE A 1 11.85 25.36 -11.59
C ILE A 1 10.60 24.52 -11.83
N TRP A 2 10.64 23.22 -11.62
CA TRP A 2 9.54 22.27 -11.87
C TRP A 2 8.29 22.48 -11.02
N THR A 3 8.43 22.97 -9.80
CA THR A 3 7.30 23.28 -8.88
C THR A 3 6.57 24.57 -9.25
N LYS A 4 7.21 25.50 -9.93
CA LYS A 4 6.60 26.79 -10.31
C LYS A 4 5.70 26.65 -11.53
N GLU A 5 6.16 25.94 -12.57
CA GLU A 5 5.35 25.72 -13.79
C GLU A 5 4.07 24.92 -13.50
N ARG A 6 4.14 23.86 -12.67
CA ARG A 6 2.93 23.11 -12.26
C ARG A 6 2.01 23.88 -11.31
N MET A 7 2.52 24.86 -10.55
CA MET A 7 1.66 25.73 -9.75
C MET A 7 0.96 26.78 -10.61
N GLU A 8 1.55 27.20 -11.69
CA GLU A 8 0.91 28.12 -12.65
C GLU A 8 -0.11 27.40 -13.53
N GLU A 9 0.18 26.17 -13.99
CA GLU A 9 -0.82 25.30 -14.65
C GLU A 9 -2.04 25.01 -13.77
N LYS A 10 -1.84 24.80 -12.44
CA LYS A 10 -2.93 24.60 -11.50
C LYS A 10 -3.70 25.88 -11.14
N LYS A 11 -3.09 27.07 -11.22
CA LYS A 11 -3.81 28.34 -11.04
C LYS A 11 -4.68 28.68 -12.24
N GLY A 12 -4.33 28.25 -13.47
CA GLY A 12 -5.18 28.36 -14.65
C GLY A 12 -6.35 27.36 -14.69
N ALA A 13 -6.29 26.28 -13.90
CA ALA A 13 -7.29 25.21 -13.88
C ALA A 13 -8.42 25.39 -12.85
N THR A 14 -8.54 26.54 -12.20
CA THR A 14 -9.63 26.83 -11.24
C THR A 14 -11.02 26.97 -11.89
N GLY A 15 -11.15 26.69 -13.20
CA GLY A 15 -12.42 26.67 -13.93
C GLY A 15 -12.72 25.36 -14.65
N ALA A 16 -11.90 24.30 -14.51
CA ALA A 16 -12.21 23.01 -15.11
C ALA A 16 -13.40 22.37 -14.38
N PRO A 17 -14.47 21.93 -15.10
CA PRO A 17 -15.61 21.28 -14.48
C PRO A 17 -15.14 20.03 -13.74
N ALA A 18 -15.52 19.89 -12.47
CA ALA A 18 -15.24 18.71 -11.66
C ALA A 18 -15.63 17.48 -12.49
N LYS A 19 -14.64 16.64 -12.85
CA LYS A 19 -14.90 15.39 -13.60
C LYS A 19 -16.03 14.65 -12.90
N LYS A 20 -17.17 14.46 -13.59
CA LYS A 20 -18.33 13.75 -13.05
C LYS A 20 -17.85 12.42 -12.47
N LYS A 21 -17.96 12.26 -11.15
CA LYS A 21 -17.65 11.00 -10.47
C LYS A 21 -18.47 9.89 -11.12
N LYS A 22 -17.82 8.91 -11.74
CA LYS A 22 -18.49 7.78 -12.36
C LYS A 22 -18.95 6.83 -11.26
N SER A 23 -20.23 6.95 -10.88
CA SER A 23 -20.82 6.06 -9.84
C SER A 23 -20.63 4.57 -10.16
N GLY A 24 -20.57 4.19 -11.43
CA GLY A 24 -20.34 2.82 -11.86
C GLY A 24 -18.88 2.29 -11.66
N ALA A 25 -17.89 3.15 -11.40
CA ALA A 25 -16.52 2.71 -11.17
C ALA A 25 -16.22 2.38 -9.71
N LEU A 26 -17.12 2.72 -8.78
CA LEU A 26 -16.90 2.52 -7.35
C LEU A 26 -16.85 1.03 -6.97
N LEU A 27 -17.83 0.27 -7.44
CA LEU A 27 -17.94 -1.17 -7.10
C LEU A 27 -16.74 -1.97 -7.65
N PRO A 28 -16.44 -1.93 -8.98
CA PRO A 28 -15.28 -2.66 -9.50
C PRO A 28 -13.96 -2.16 -8.90
N GLY A 29 -13.83 -0.85 -8.66
CA GLY A 29 -12.63 -0.28 -8.02
C GLY A 29 -12.43 -0.80 -6.60
N GLY A 30 -13.47 -0.78 -5.76
CA GLY A 30 -13.39 -1.28 -4.40
C GLY A 30 -13.13 -2.78 -4.31
N VAL A 31 -13.74 -3.56 -5.20
CA VAL A 31 -13.50 -5.02 -5.27
C VAL A 31 -12.07 -5.32 -5.71
N CYS A 32 -11.59 -4.70 -6.79
CA CYS A 32 -10.21 -4.88 -7.26
C CYS A 32 -9.18 -4.45 -6.20
N CYS A 33 -9.36 -3.28 -5.59
CA CYS A 33 -8.48 -2.81 -4.51
C CYS A 33 -8.53 -3.76 -3.31
N GLY A 34 -9.72 -4.23 -2.92
CA GLY A 34 -9.90 -5.13 -1.79
C GLY A 34 -9.27 -6.51 -1.99
N ILE A 35 -9.38 -7.09 -3.18
CA ILE A 35 -8.72 -8.36 -3.51
C ILE A 35 -7.20 -8.21 -3.47
N ALA A 36 -6.66 -7.14 -4.09
CA ALA A 36 -5.23 -6.89 -4.09
C ALA A 36 -4.70 -6.65 -2.66
N LEU A 37 -5.42 -5.87 -1.84
CA LEU A 37 -5.08 -5.63 -0.44
C LEU A 37 -5.10 -6.92 0.38
N CYS A 38 -6.13 -7.75 0.23
CA CYS A 38 -6.25 -9.03 0.91
C CYS A 38 -5.08 -9.96 0.55
N ALA A 39 -4.79 -10.12 -0.73
CA ALA A 39 -3.70 -10.98 -1.20
C ALA A 39 -2.33 -10.50 -0.67
N ALA A 40 -2.06 -9.19 -0.72
CA ALA A 40 -0.83 -8.62 -0.19
C ALA A 40 -0.71 -8.85 1.32
N SER A 41 -1.78 -8.61 2.08
CA SER A 41 -1.80 -8.77 3.54
C SER A 41 -1.60 -10.23 3.95
N LEU A 42 -2.22 -11.18 3.24
CA LEU A 42 -2.02 -12.61 3.50
C LEU A 42 -0.57 -13.03 3.23
N LEU A 43 0.01 -12.64 2.09
CA LEU A 43 1.42 -12.91 1.77
C LEU A 43 2.35 -12.33 2.84
N GLN A 44 2.08 -11.13 3.32
CA GLN A 44 2.85 -10.49 4.39
C GLN A 44 2.74 -11.27 5.70
N GLN A 45 1.52 -11.61 6.12
CA GLN A 45 1.29 -12.34 7.37
C GLN A 45 1.92 -13.73 7.37
N PHE A 46 1.79 -14.47 6.28
CA PHE A 46 2.49 -15.76 6.16
C PHE A 46 4.00 -15.58 6.08
N GLY A 47 4.49 -14.54 5.39
CA GLY A 47 5.91 -14.26 5.26
C GLY A 47 6.58 -13.94 6.60
N ILE A 48 5.97 -13.11 7.44
CA ILE A 48 6.50 -12.72 8.75
C ILE A 48 6.69 -13.92 9.69
N ARG A 49 5.94 -15.00 9.52
CA ARG A 49 6.12 -16.22 10.31
C ARG A 49 7.48 -16.90 10.10
N TYR A 50 8.13 -16.65 8.94
CA TYR A 50 9.36 -17.32 8.53
C TYR A 50 10.54 -16.37 8.32
N THR A 51 10.38 -15.07 8.60
CA THR A 51 11.43 -14.07 8.50
C THR A 51 11.39 -13.08 9.68
N SER A 52 12.46 -12.31 9.87
CA SER A 52 12.48 -11.29 10.92
C SER A 52 11.64 -10.05 10.50
N VAL A 53 11.07 -9.36 11.51
CA VAL A 53 10.22 -8.17 11.29
C VAL A 53 10.98 -7.09 10.51
N GLY A 54 12.24 -6.80 10.89
CA GLY A 54 13.06 -5.81 10.19
C GLY A 54 13.32 -6.19 8.73
N LYS A 55 13.63 -7.49 8.48
CA LYS A 55 13.83 -7.99 7.12
C LYS A 55 12.53 -7.97 6.30
N ALA A 56 11.40 -8.32 6.92
CA ALA A 56 10.09 -8.20 6.28
C ALA A 56 9.80 -6.75 5.91
N GLY A 57 10.06 -5.80 6.82
CA GLY A 57 9.90 -4.36 6.55
C GLY A 57 10.72 -3.91 5.35
N PHE A 58 12.01 -4.29 5.28
CA PHE A 58 12.86 -3.98 4.12
C PHE A 58 12.33 -4.60 2.82
N LEU A 59 12.01 -5.90 2.84
CA LEU A 59 11.53 -6.59 1.64
C LEU A 59 10.18 -6.06 1.15
N THR A 60 9.29 -5.70 2.07
CA THR A 60 8.01 -5.07 1.69
C THR A 60 8.25 -3.74 0.99
N THR A 61 9.21 -2.92 1.46
CA THR A 61 9.49 -1.61 0.82
C THR A 61 10.08 -1.71 -0.57
N LEU A 62 10.44 -2.90 -1.08
CA LEU A 62 10.81 -3.09 -2.49
C LEU A 62 9.72 -2.61 -3.46
N TYR A 63 8.47 -2.42 -2.99
CA TYR A 63 7.43 -1.80 -3.82
C TYR A 63 7.82 -0.40 -4.33
N ILE A 64 8.74 0.32 -3.66
CA ILE A 64 9.25 1.62 -4.15
C ILE A 64 10.01 1.51 -5.49
N VAL A 65 10.58 0.34 -5.78
CA VAL A 65 11.21 0.01 -7.07
C VAL A 65 10.19 -0.55 -8.04
N ILE A 66 9.32 -1.44 -7.55
CA ILE A 66 8.36 -2.18 -8.40
C ILE A 66 7.29 -1.24 -8.95
N VAL A 67 6.79 -0.28 -8.15
CA VAL A 67 5.78 0.68 -8.60
C VAL A 67 6.23 1.50 -9.81
N PRO A 68 7.40 2.17 -9.82
CA PRO A 68 7.87 2.87 -11.01
C PRO A 68 8.16 1.94 -12.18
N LEU A 69 8.66 0.71 -11.95
CA LEU A 69 8.85 -0.28 -13.00
C LEU A 69 7.52 -0.68 -13.65
N LEU A 70 6.51 -1.01 -12.86
CA LEU A 70 5.16 -1.29 -13.37
C LEU A 70 4.54 -0.05 -14.02
N GLY A 71 4.84 1.13 -13.51
CA GLY A 71 4.38 2.41 -14.08
C GLY A 71 4.84 2.62 -15.53
N ILE A 72 6.02 2.11 -15.91
CA ILE A 72 6.52 2.17 -17.29
C ILE A 72 5.57 1.43 -18.23
N PHE A 73 5.05 0.27 -17.84
CA PHE A 73 4.07 -0.48 -18.65
C PHE A 73 2.75 0.28 -18.85
N VAL A 74 2.41 1.18 -17.91
CA VAL A 74 1.23 2.05 -18.00
C VAL A 74 1.59 3.42 -18.64
N ARG A 75 2.73 3.49 -19.33
CA ARG A 75 3.26 4.70 -20.01
C ARG A 75 3.54 5.88 -19.07
N ARG A 76 3.78 5.64 -17.80
CA ARG A 76 4.24 6.64 -16.84
C ARG A 76 5.73 6.44 -16.62
N ILE A 77 6.56 7.20 -17.35
CA ILE A 77 8.03 7.09 -17.25
C ILE A 77 8.52 8.00 -16.11
N PRO A 78 9.06 7.45 -15.02
CA PRO A 78 9.59 8.26 -13.92
C PRO A 78 10.86 8.99 -14.37
N GLY A 79 11.00 10.25 -13.96
CA GLY A 79 12.21 11.02 -14.23
C GLY A 79 13.43 10.49 -13.45
N VAL A 80 14.64 10.85 -13.91
CA VAL A 80 15.92 10.44 -13.29
C VAL A 80 15.97 10.77 -11.80
N LYS A 81 15.41 11.90 -11.37
CA LYS A 81 15.35 12.30 -9.95
C LYS A 81 14.62 11.29 -9.09
N VAL A 82 13.58 10.67 -9.62
CA VAL A 82 12.81 9.62 -8.92
C VAL A 82 13.67 8.39 -8.72
N TRP A 83 14.42 7.96 -9.74
CA TRP A 83 15.33 6.83 -9.63
C TRP A 83 16.44 7.06 -8.61
N CYS A 84 17.02 8.27 -8.58
CA CYS A 84 18.00 8.64 -7.54
C CYS A 84 17.37 8.54 -6.13
N SER A 85 16.13 9.02 -5.96
CA SER A 85 15.44 8.93 -4.67
C SER A 85 15.15 7.49 -4.26
N VAL A 86 14.77 6.63 -5.22
CA VAL A 86 14.55 5.19 -4.98
C VAL A 86 15.84 4.52 -4.50
N VAL A 87 16.97 4.78 -5.16
CA VAL A 87 18.27 4.21 -4.75
C VAL A 87 18.65 4.65 -3.34
N VAL A 88 18.53 5.94 -3.04
CA VAL A 88 18.84 6.47 -1.69
C VAL A 88 17.93 5.86 -0.64
N ALA A 89 16.62 5.74 -0.93
CA ALA A 89 15.66 5.12 -0.02
C ALA A 89 15.98 3.64 0.24
N LEU A 90 16.35 2.88 -0.81
CA LEU A 90 16.74 1.47 -0.67
C LEU A 90 17.99 1.30 0.20
N ILE A 91 19.00 2.15 0.00
CA ILE A 91 20.22 2.11 0.82
C ILE A 91 19.86 2.42 2.28
N GLY A 92 19.09 3.48 2.53
CA GLY A 92 18.66 3.84 3.88
C GLY A 92 17.87 2.71 4.56
N MET A 93 16.93 2.10 3.86
CA MET A 93 16.13 0.97 4.37
C MET A 93 16.98 -0.28 4.60
N TYR A 94 17.94 -0.56 3.73
CA TYR A 94 18.89 -1.66 3.92
C TYR A 94 19.68 -1.49 5.22
N LEU A 95 20.26 -0.32 5.43
CA LEU A 95 21.04 0.00 6.62
C LEU A 95 20.20 -0.04 7.91
N LEU A 96 18.91 0.33 7.81
CA LEU A 96 18.01 0.39 8.95
C LEU A 96 17.47 -0.99 9.35
N CYS A 97 17.12 -1.82 8.39
CA CYS A 97 16.33 -3.04 8.62
C CYS A 97 17.17 -4.32 8.63
N ILE A 98 18.37 -4.32 8.04
CA ILE A 98 19.18 -5.54 7.93
C ILE A 98 20.31 -5.55 8.94
N SER A 99 20.14 -6.38 9.95
CA SER A 99 21.17 -6.71 10.94
C SER A 99 21.52 -8.19 10.81
N GLY A 100 22.65 -8.52 10.17
CA GLY A 100 23.15 -9.89 10.07
C GLY A 100 23.23 -10.49 8.67
N SER A 101 23.32 -11.83 8.55
CA SER A 101 23.50 -12.51 7.28
C SER A 101 22.22 -12.53 6.43
N VAL A 102 22.31 -12.07 5.19
CA VAL A 102 21.20 -12.09 4.23
C VAL A 102 21.10 -13.49 3.59
N ARG A 103 20.42 -14.41 4.28
CA ARG A 103 20.00 -15.67 3.65
C ARG A 103 18.54 -15.54 3.24
N ILE A 104 18.26 -15.75 1.96
CA ILE A 104 16.89 -15.70 1.44
C ILE A 104 16.20 -17.02 1.77
N GLY A 105 15.14 -16.94 2.57
CA GLY A 105 14.29 -18.07 2.94
C GLY A 105 12.91 -18.01 2.30
N LEU A 106 12.07 -18.98 2.60
CA LEU A 106 10.68 -19.06 2.11
C LEU A 106 9.87 -17.82 2.53
N GLY A 107 10.03 -17.34 3.76
CA GLY A 107 9.36 -16.14 4.25
C GLY A 107 9.71 -14.89 3.44
N ASP A 108 10.98 -14.77 3.07
CA ASP A 108 11.45 -13.63 2.27
C ASP A 108 10.82 -13.64 0.86
N GLY A 109 10.69 -14.81 0.26
CA GLY A 109 10.01 -14.99 -1.03
C GLY A 109 8.53 -14.56 -0.96
N LEU A 110 7.83 -14.92 0.12
CA LEU A 110 6.44 -14.49 0.37
C LEU A 110 6.33 -12.97 0.53
N VAL A 111 7.25 -12.35 1.27
CA VAL A 111 7.26 -10.89 1.47
C VAL A 111 7.64 -10.14 0.18
N ILE A 112 8.52 -10.68 -0.65
CA ILE A 112 8.80 -10.11 -1.99
C ILE A 112 7.54 -10.21 -2.86
N GLY A 113 6.84 -11.34 -2.83
CA GLY A 113 5.53 -11.49 -3.49
C GLY A 113 4.50 -10.48 -2.97
N CYS A 114 4.48 -10.24 -1.66
CA CYS A 114 3.67 -9.19 -1.04
C CYS A 114 4.01 -7.80 -1.61
N ALA A 115 5.29 -7.43 -1.70
CA ALA A 115 5.72 -6.16 -2.27
C ALA A 115 5.25 -5.97 -3.72
N PHE A 116 5.26 -7.03 -4.51
CA PHE A 116 4.74 -7.01 -5.88
C PHE A 116 3.23 -6.78 -5.91
N VAL A 117 2.46 -7.49 -5.09
CA VAL A 117 1.00 -7.32 -5.03
C VAL A 117 0.62 -5.95 -4.45
N PHE A 118 1.35 -5.43 -3.45
CA PHE A 118 1.16 -4.06 -2.97
C PHE A 118 1.44 -3.02 -4.05
N SER A 119 2.43 -3.26 -4.91
CA SER A 119 2.70 -2.37 -6.05
C SER A 119 1.51 -2.30 -7.01
N ILE A 120 0.89 -3.45 -7.29
CA ILE A 120 -0.35 -3.50 -8.08
C ILE A 120 -1.47 -2.78 -7.35
N HIS A 121 -1.65 -3.00 -6.05
CA HIS A 121 -2.67 -2.31 -5.24
C HIS A 121 -2.51 -0.79 -5.33
N ILE A 122 -1.29 -0.25 -5.18
CA ILE A 122 -1.02 1.20 -5.29
C ILE A 122 -1.43 1.74 -6.66
N LEU A 123 -1.13 1.02 -7.74
CA LEU A 123 -1.50 1.44 -9.10
C LEU A 123 -3.02 1.36 -9.35
N VAL A 124 -3.68 0.33 -8.81
CA VAL A 124 -5.14 0.17 -8.90
C VAL A 124 -5.84 1.27 -8.10
N VAL A 125 -5.39 1.56 -6.90
CA VAL A 125 -5.90 2.68 -6.08
C VAL A 125 -5.73 4.01 -6.83
N ASP A 126 -4.56 4.27 -7.41
CA ASP A 126 -4.31 5.50 -8.18
C ASP A 126 -5.29 5.64 -9.35
N HIS A 127 -5.52 4.54 -10.08
CA HIS A 127 -6.45 4.55 -11.21
C HIS A 127 -7.89 4.87 -10.81
N PHE A 128 -8.39 4.26 -9.73
CA PHE A 128 -9.78 4.43 -9.31
C PHE A 128 -10.00 5.66 -8.41
N ALA A 129 -9.03 6.06 -7.59
CA ALA A 129 -9.15 7.19 -6.68
C ALA A 129 -9.42 8.52 -7.41
N GLU A 130 -8.98 8.67 -8.66
CA GLU A 130 -9.31 9.84 -9.49
C GLU A 130 -10.78 9.88 -9.94
N GLN A 131 -11.41 8.71 -10.07
CA GLN A 131 -12.74 8.56 -10.66
C GLN A 131 -13.85 8.60 -9.61
N VAL A 132 -13.54 8.19 -8.35
CA VAL A 132 -14.54 8.02 -7.30
C VAL A 132 -14.17 8.77 -6.03
N ASP A 133 -15.03 8.71 -5.03
CA ASP A 133 -14.74 9.23 -3.70
C ASP A 133 -13.76 8.29 -2.96
N GLY A 134 -12.63 8.84 -2.49
CA GLY A 134 -11.57 8.06 -1.84
C GLY A 134 -12.04 7.36 -0.57
N VAL A 135 -12.89 8.00 0.23
CA VAL A 135 -13.44 7.38 1.45
C VAL A 135 -14.36 6.21 1.12
N LYS A 136 -15.24 6.38 0.12
CA LYS A 136 -16.14 5.31 -0.34
C LYS A 136 -15.34 4.14 -0.93
N LEU A 137 -14.27 4.45 -1.68
CA LEU A 137 -13.37 3.44 -2.22
C LEU A 137 -12.70 2.64 -1.09
N SER A 138 -12.20 3.33 -0.05
CA SER A 138 -11.60 2.69 1.12
C SER A 138 -12.59 1.81 1.87
N CYS A 139 -13.80 2.29 2.13
CA CYS A 139 -14.84 1.48 2.79
C CYS A 139 -15.11 0.18 2.02
N LEU A 140 -15.23 0.28 0.70
CA LEU A 140 -15.55 -0.88 -0.13
C LEU A 140 -14.38 -1.85 -0.26
N GLN A 141 -13.13 -1.37 -0.34
CA GLN A 141 -11.96 -2.24 -0.34
C GLN A 141 -11.81 -3.00 0.98
N PHE A 142 -12.07 -2.35 2.12
CA PHE A 142 -12.01 -3.01 3.43
C PHE A 142 -13.14 -4.02 3.61
N LEU A 143 -14.36 -3.68 3.15
CA LEU A 143 -15.46 -4.62 3.16
C LEU A 143 -15.13 -5.88 2.34
N THR A 144 -14.59 -5.69 1.13
CA THR A 144 -14.21 -6.80 0.25
C THR A 144 -13.08 -7.63 0.87
N SER A 145 -12.01 -6.99 1.33
CA SER A 145 -10.89 -7.67 1.98
C SER A 145 -11.34 -8.39 3.27
N GLY A 146 -12.15 -7.72 4.09
CA GLY A 146 -12.67 -8.28 5.35
C GLY A 146 -13.55 -9.50 5.13
N VAL A 147 -14.44 -9.47 4.14
CA VAL A 147 -15.27 -10.64 3.80
C VAL A 147 -14.41 -11.82 3.34
N ILE A 148 -13.42 -11.58 2.47
CA ILE A 148 -12.51 -12.64 2.01
C ILE A 148 -11.72 -13.21 3.18
N CYS A 149 -11.11 -12.36 4.02
CA CYS A 149 -10.35 -12.81 5.19
C CYS A 149 -11.23 -13.57 6.19
N LEU A 150 -12.48 -13.13 6.41
CA LEU A 150 -13.42 -13.81 7.32
C LEU A 150 -13.76 -15.20 6.79
N VAL A 151 -14.08 -15.32 5.50
CA VAL A 151 -14.35 -16.63 4.88
C VAL A 151 -13.14 -17.55 5.00
N LEU A 152 -11.96 -17.05 4.70
CA LEU A 152 -10.71 -17.83 4.83
C LEU A 152 -10.46 -18.27 6.27
N ALA A 153 -10.66 -17.39 7.25
CA ALA A 153 -10.48 -17.71 8.67
C ALA A 153 -11.40 -18.86 9.11
N PHE A 154 -12.67 -18.83 8.72
CA PHE A 154 -13.59 -19.94 9.06
C PHE A 154 -13.30 -21.25 8.32
N LEU A 155 -12.66 -21.17 7.13
CA LEU A 155 -12.29 -22.37 6.37
C LEU A 155 -10.96 -23.00 6.84
N THR A 156 -10.04 -22.19 7.34
CA THR A 156 -8.67 -22.64 7.64
C THR A 156 -8.34 -22.67 9.14
N GLU A 157 -9.10 -21.96 9.95
CA GLU A 157 -8.86 -21.80 11.39
C GLU A 157 -10.12 -22.12 12.18
N HIS A 158 -9.95 -22.44 13.46
CA HIS A 158 -11.03 -22.58 14.42
C HIS A 158 -10.93 -21.44 15.45
N PRO A 159 -11.44 -20.23 15.10
CA PRO A 159 -11.34 -19.08 15.98
C PRO A 159 -12.13 -19.33 17.28
N SER A 160 -11.45 -19.21 18.44
CA SER A 160 -12.07 -19.28 19.74
C SER A 160 -12.39 -17.88 20.27
N TRP A 161 -13.54 -17.75 20.92
CA TRP A 161 -13.96 -16.46 21.51
C TRP A 161 -12.95 -15.96 22.56
N ASP A 162 -12.36 -16.87 23.34
CA ASP A 162 -11.37 -16.51 24.35
C ASP A 162 -10.11 -15.90 23.73
N ALA A 163 -9.60 -16.45 22.64
CA ALA A 163 -8.46 -15.90 21.93
C ALA A 163 -8.81 -14.52 21.29
N LEU A 164 -10.03 -14.38 20.78
CA LEU A 164 -10.50 -13.12 20.20
C LEU A 164 -10.58 -12.01 21.26
N PHE A 165 -11.15 -12.29 22.42
CA PHE A 165 -11.24 -11.34 23.52
C PHE A 165 -9.87 -11.00 24.12
N ALA A 166 -8.96 -11.97 24.24
CA ALA A 166 -7.60 -11.73 24.69
C ALA A 166 -6.82 -10.80 23.73
N GLY A 167 -7.10 -10.88 22.43
CA GLY A 167 -6.47 -10.05 21.39
C GLY A 167 -7.25 -8.79 20.98
N ILE A 168 -8.33 -8.42 21.68
CA ILE A 168 -9.24 -7.36 21.24
C ILE A 168 -8.56 -6.00 21.05
N VAL A 169 -7.63 -5.63 21.92
CA VAL A 169 -6.93 -4.34 21.89
C VAL A 169 -6.05 -4.22 20.64
N PRO A 170 -5.11 -5.15 20.35
CA PRO A 170 -4.34 -5.11 19.12
C PRO A 170 -5.20 -5.24 17.86
N VAL A 171 -6.30 -6.00 17.89
CA VAL A 171 -7.24 -6.12 16.76
C VAL A 171 -7.93 -4.79 16.49
N LEU A 172 -8.43 -4.10 17.52
CA LEU A 172 -9.06 -2.78 17.37
C LEU A 172 -8.03 -1.74 16.91
N TYR A 173 -6.82 -1.75 17.45
CA TYR A 173 -5.75 -0.85 17.00
C TYR A 173 -5.43 -1.06 15.52
N ALA A 174 -5.19 -2.29 15.10
CA ALA A 174 -4.90 -2.64 13.70
C ALA A 174 -6.08 -2.34 12.78
N GLY A 175 -7.31 -2.68 13.18
CA GLY A 175 -8.50 -2.49 12.36
C GLY A 175 -8.93 -1.02 12.23
N VAL A 176 -8.96 -0.28 13.34
CA VAL A 176 -9.48 1.09 13.34
C VAL A 176 -8.40 2.10 12.98
N LEU A 177 -7.26 2.09 13.68
CA LEU A 177 -6.23 3.11 13.50
C LEU A 177 -5.35 2.80 12.29
N SER A 178 -4.75 1.63 12.23
CA SER A 178 -3.84 1.28 11.14
C SER A 178 -4.57 1.11 9.82
N SER A 179 -5.56 0.23 9.76
CA SER A 179 -6.30 -0.02 8.52
C SER A 179 -7.33 1.08 8.25
N GLY A 180 -8.25 1.35 9.15
CA GLY A 180 -9.36 2.28 8.95
C GLY A 180 -8.88 3.69 8.64
N VAL A 181 -8.07 4.27 9.51
CA VAL A 181 -7.57 5.66 9.33
C VAL A 181 -6.39 5.68 8.35
N GLY A 182 -5.36 4.84 8.55
CA GLY A 182 -4.12 4.87 7.78
C GLY A 182 -4.35 4.68 6.28
N TYR A 183 -4.97 3.58 5.86
CA TYR A 183 -5.24 3.33 4.43
C TYR A 183 -6.27 4.29 3.83
N THR A 184 -7.24 4.78 4.62
CA THR A 184 -8.17 5.80 4.10
C THR A 184 -7.44 7.10 3.79
N LEU A 185 -6.54 7.54 4.67
CA LEU A 185 -5.67 8.68 4.42
C LEU A 185 -4.74 8.45 3.22
N GLN A 186 -4.22 7.23 3.07
CA GLN A 186 -3.45 6.82 1.89
C GLN A 186 -4.25 7.01 0.60
N VAL A 187 -5.44 6.43 0.51
CA VAL A 187 -6.30 6.52 -0.70
C VAL A 187 -6.67 7.97 -1.01
N VAL A 188 -6.98 8.77 0.01
CA VAL A 188 -7.30 10.20 -0.16
C VAL A 188 -6.06 10.98 -0.59
N GLY A 189 -4.90 10.69 -0.03
CA GLY A 189 -3.63 11.32 -0.35
C GLY A 189 -3.15 11.01 -1.77
N GLN A 190 -3.25 9.75 -2.20
CA GLN A 190 -2.85 9.30 -3.53
C GLN A 190 -3.56 10.03 -4.68
N LYS A 191 -4.77 10.56 -4.46
CA LYS A 191 -5.45 11.42 -5.46
C LYS A 191 -4.63 12.60 -5.95
N LYS A 192 -3.72 13.10 -5.12
CA LYS A 192 -2.97 14.34 -5.37
C LYS A 192 -1.50 14.10 -5.69
N VAL A 193 -1.05 12.85 -5.62
CA VAL A 193 0.37 12.47 -5.70
C VAL A 193 0.52 11.37 -6.73
N GLU A 194 1.60 11.39 -7.50
CA GLU A 194 1.91 10.30 -8.43
C GLU A 194 2.22 8.99 -7.68
N PRO A 195 1.87 7.80 -8.24
CA PRO A 195 2.05 6.51 -7.57
C PRO A 195 3.47 6.27 -7.05
N THR A 196 4.48 6.67 -7.82
CA THR A 196 5.88 6.52 -7.42
C THR A 196 6.25 7.40 -6.23
N ALA A 197 5.77 8.66 -6.21
CA ALA A 197 5.98 9.54 -5.06
C ALA A 197 5.17 9.06 -3.84
N ALA A 198 3.97 8.51 -4.07
CA ALA A 198 3.17 7.90 -3.02
C ALA A 198 3.89 6.69 -2.40
N SER A 199 4.48 5.80 -3.22
CA SER A 199 5.23 4.65 -2.72
C SER A 199 6.45 5.06 -1.89
N LEU A 200 7.18 6.09 -2.29
CA LEU A 200 8.29 6.64 -1.51
C LEU A 200 7.84 7.21 -0.15
N LEU A 201 6.71 7.92 -0.10
CA LEU A 201 6.16 8.43 1.14
C LEU A 201 5.68 7.30 2.07
N LEU A 202 5.02 6.28 1.50
CA LEU A 202 4.58 5.11 2.26
C LEU A 202 5.75 4.32 2.85
N SER A 203 6.90 4.27 2.18
CA SER A 203 8.08 3.58 2.72
C SER A 203 8.61 4.19 4.02
N MET A 204 8.26 5.44 4.33
CA MET A 204 8.58 6.07 5.62
C MET A 204 7.90 5.38 6.80
N GLU A 205 6.82 4.62 6.56
CA GLU A 205 6.18 3.78 7.58
C GLU A 205 7.19 2.83 8.24
N SER A 206 8.05 2.20 7.44
CA SER A 206 9.08 1.30 7.96
C SER A 206 10.13 2.02 8.80
N VAL A 207 10.45 3.28 8.47
CA VAL A 207 11.37 4.11 9.26
C VAL A 207 10.74 4.41 10.63
N PHE A 208 9.49 4.85 10.64
CA PHE A 208 8.78 5.13 11.89
C PHE A 208 8.56 3.87 12.73
N SER A 209 8.27 2.73 12.10
CA SER A 209 8.12 1.44 12.78
C SER A 209 9.38 0.96 13.51
N VAL A 210 10.57 1.32 13.02
CA VAL A 210 11.84 0.97 13.68
C VAL A 210 12.20 1.95 14.79
N LEU A 211 11.73 3.21 14.70
CA LEU A 211 12.00 4.25 15.71
C LEU A 211 11.02 4.21 16.89
N ALA A 212 9.86 3.59 16.75
CA ALA A 212 8.84 3.45 17.78
C ALA A 212 9.08 2.25 18.69
#